data_ed30084c847c27d3ad716613505bf35f
#
_entry.id   ed30084c847c27d3ad716613505bf35f
#
_cell.length_a   1.000
_cell.length_b   1.000
_cell.length_c   1.000
_cell.angle_alpha   90.00
_cell.angle_beta   90.00
_cell.angle_gamma   90.00
#
_symmetry.space_group_name_H-M   'P 1'
#
loop_
_entity.id
_entity.type
_entity.pdbx_description
1 polymer ?
#
loop_
_entity_poly.entity_id
_entity_poly.type
_entity_poly.pdbx_seq_one_letter_code
_entity_poly.pdbx_strand_id
1 'polypeptide(L)'
;YGRTARLERDTRLAVLPIGYGDGFPRGLSNRAQVELAGVRCPIVGRVCMDMCMVDVTDLPGVRPGDVATVYGPGLTEQDARLQDTIVYELLCALSPRVPRIYLEQGRPIS
;
A
#
# COMPACT_ATOMS: atom_id res chain seq x y z
N TYR A 1 -15.40 1.71 -4.46
CA TYR A 1 -15.06 1.41 -5.85
C TYR A 1 -15.27 -0.07 -6.14
N GLY A 2 -16.26 -0.37 -6.98
CA GLY A 2 -16.52 -1.73 -7.44
C GLY A 2 -17.08 -2.69 -6.41
N ARG A 3 -17.28 -2.29 -5.18
CA ARG A 3 -17.84 -3.10 -4.09
C ARG A 3 -17.31 -4.54 -4.04
N THR A 4 -16.00 -4.71 -4.07
CA THR A 4 -15.37 -6.04 -4.03
C THR A 4 -15.15 -6.56 -2.62
N ALA A 5 -15.34 -5.74 -1.60
CA ALA A 5 -15.21 -6.11 -0.20
C ALA A 5 -16.51 -5.92 0.54
N ARG A 6 -16.81 -6.87 1.45
CA ARG A 6 -17.95 -6.79 2.34
C ARG A 6 -17.46 -6.59 3.76
N LEU A 7 -17.93 -5.51 4.38
CA LEU A 7 -17.55 -5.19 5.75
C LEU A 7 -18.59 -5.78 6.71
N GLU A 8 -18.14 -6.57 7.67
CA GLU A 8 -19.01 -7.27 8.62
C GLU A 8 -19.06 -6.59 9.99
N ARG A 9 -18.31 -5.50 10.15
CA ARG A 9 -18.26 -4.71 11.38
C ARG A 9 -18.11 -3.24 11.03
N ASP A 10 -18.33 -2.38 12.00
CA ASP A 10 -18.00 -0.97 11.84
C ASP A 10 -16.51 -0.86 11.57
N THR A 11 -16.17 -0.32 10.42
CA THR A 11 -14.80 -0.30 9.92
C THR A 11 -14.37 1.12 9.64
N ARG A 12 -13.16 1.46 10.10
CA ARG A 12 -12.51 2.72 9.78
C ARG A 12 -11.55 2.48 8.64
N LEU A 13 -11.75 3.20 7.53
CA LEU A 13 -10.91 3.06 6.34
C LEU A 13 -10.05 4.30 6.16
N ALA A 14 -8.81 4.09 5.74
CA ALA A 14 -7.93 5.15 5.29
C ALA A 14 -7.76 5.05 3.78
N VAL A 15 -7.72 6.20 3.10
CA VAL A 15 -7.44 6.27 1.67
C VAL A 15 -5.95 6.57 1.51
N LEU A 16 -5.27 5.72 0.75
CA LEU A 16 -3.87 5.94 0.37
C LEU A 16 -3.79 6.44 -1.06
N PRO A 17 -3.06 7.54 -1.32
CA PRO A 17 -2.93 8.10 -2.67
C PRO A 17 -1.92 7.34 -3.52
N ILE A 18 -2.10 6.04 -3.65
CA ILE A 18 -1.28 5.18 -4.51
C ILE A 18 -2.17 4.13 -5.16
N GLY A 19 -1.95 3.86 -6.42
CA GLY A 19 -2.69 2.86 -7.15
C GLY A 19 -1.91 2.30 -8.33
N TYR A 20 -2.60 1.60 -9.23
CA TYR A 20 -1.93 0.90 -10.33
C TYR A 20 -1.27 1.85 -11.33
N GLY A 21 -1.73 3.11 -11.42
CA GLY A 21 -1.06 4.13 -12.21
C GLY A 21 0.31 4.51 -11.69
N ASP A 22 0.59 4.21 -10.42
CA ASP A 22 1.89 4.43 -9.78
C ASP A 22 2.76 3.17 -9.82
N GLY A 23 2.20 2.05 -10.26
CA GLY A 23 2.90 0.76 -10.31
C GLY A 23 2.50 -0.21 -9.20
N PHE A 24 1.51 0.15 -8.36
CA PHE A 24 1.00 -0.77 -7.34
C PHE A 24 -0.06 -1.68 -7.97
N PRO A 25 0.21 -2.99 -8.13
CA PRO A 25 -0.62 -3.85 -8.97
C PRO A 25 -2.08 -3.95 -8.53
N ARG A 26 -2.98 -3.87 -9.49
CA ARG A 26 -4.42 -4.04 -9.24
C ARG A 26 -4.74 -5.45 -8.71
N GLY A 27 -3.93 -6.44 -9.05
CA GLY A 27 -4.09 -7.81 -8.56
C GLY A 27 -3.89 -7.97 -7.06
N LEU A 28 -3.37 -6.95 -6.37
CA LEU A 28 -3.23 -6.94 -4.91
C LEU A 28 -4.51 -6.49 -4.21
N SER A 29 -5.57 -6.16 -4.95
CA SER A 29 -6.88 -5.80 -4.39
C SER A 29 -7.38 -6.88 -3.42
N ASN A 30 -7.82 -6.48 -2.23
CA ASN A 30 -8.31 -7.37 -1.16
C ASN A 30 -7.31 -8.45 -0.71
N ARG A 31 -6.04 -8.35 -1.11
CA ARG A 31 -5.05 -9.40 -0.83
C ARG A 31 -3.82 -8.91 -0.11
N ALA A 32 -3.36 -7.72 -0.43
CA ALA A 32 -2.11 -7.17 0.12
C ALA A 32 -2.34 -6.45 1.44
N GLN A 33 -1.24 -6.14 2.09
CA GLN A 33 -1.20 -5.35 3.32
C GLN A 33 -0.23 -4.20 3.14
N VAL A 34 -0.46 -3.14 3.90
CA VAL A 34 0.49 -2.04 4.08
C VAL A 34 0.81 -1.91 5.56
N GLU A 35 1.83 -1.14 5.91
CA GLU A 35 2.21 -0.96 7.30
C GLU A 35 1.97 0.48 7.73
N LEU A 36 1.24 0.65 8.83
CA LEU A 36 0.99 1.93 9.48
C LEU A 36 1.28 1.78 10.97
N ALA A 37 2.06 2.70 11.52
CA ALA A 37 2.42 2.69 12.93
C ALA A 37 3.01 1.33 13.38
N GLY A 38 3.77 0.66 12.51
CA GLY A 38 4.37 -0.64 12.80
C GLY A 38 3.40 -1.82 12.72
N VAL A 39 2.16 -1.60 12.29
CA VAL A 39 1.12 -2.64 12.23
C VAL A 39 0.71 -2.87 10.78
N ARG A 40 0.58 -4.13 10.39
CA ARG A 40 0.11 -4.48 9.05
C ARG A 40 -1.39 -4.34 8.96
N CYS A 41 -1.84 -3.60 7.94
CA CYS A 41 -3.25 -3.30 7.70
C CYS A 41 -3.66 -3.82 6.33
N PRO A 42 -4.79 -4.53 6.23
CA PRO A 42 -5.20 -5.11 4.95
C PRO A 42 -5.77 -4.06 4.00
N ILE A 43 -5.50 -4.25 2.72
CA ILE A 43 -6.15 -3.51 1.66
C ILE A 43 -7.57 -4.03 1.50
N VAL A 44 -8.53 -3.12 1.47
CA VAL A 44 -9.96 -3.41 1.35
C VAL A 44 -10.47 -2.87 0.03
N GLY A 45 -11.08 -3.74 -0.76
CA GLY A 45 -11.60 -3.37 -2.07
C GLY A 45 -10.51 -3.40 -3.14
N ARG A 46 -10.82 -2.79 -4.28
CA ARG A 46 -9.93 -2.77 -5.43
C ARG A 46 -8.91 -1.66 -5.33
N VAL A 47 -7.68 -1.98 -5.74
CA VAL A 47 -6.67 -0.96 -6.02
C VAL A 47 -7.13 -0.20 -7.27
N CYS A 48 -7.33 1.10 -7.14
CA CYS A 48 -7.73 1.97 -8.25
C CYS A 48 -6.49 2.52 -8.96
N MET A 49 -6.70 3.36 -9.96
CA MET A 49 -5.58 3.94 -10.70
C MET A 49 -4.66 4.78 -9.80
N ASP A 50 -5.23 5.57 -8.90
CA ASP A 50 -4.51 6.57 -8.11
C ASP A 50 -4.73 6.46 -6.60
N MET A 51 -5.49 5.47 -6.14
CA MET A 51 -5.75 5.30 -4.71
C MET A 51 -6.10 3.85 -4.37
N CYS A 52 -5.98 3.51 -3.10
CA CYS A 52 -6.52 2.29 -2.52
C CYS A 52 -7.00 2.58 -1.09
N MET A 53 -7.78 1.68 -0.52
CA MET A 53 -8.29 1.80 0.84
C MET A 53 -7.70 0.73 1.74
N VAL A 54 -7.49 1.10 3.00
CA VAL A 54 -6.87 0.24 4.00
C VAL A 54 -7.72 0.24 5.26
N ASP A 55 -7.90 -0.93 5.87
CA ASP A 55 -8.61 -1.06 7.14
C ASP A 55 -7.68 -0.64 8.29
N VAL A 56 -8.03 0.46 8.95
CA VAL A 56 -7.30 0.98 10.11
C VAL A 56 -8.14 0.96 11.38
N THR A 57 -9.13 0.09 11.42
CA THR A 57 -10.07 0.00 12.56
C THR A 57 -9.35 -0.16 13.89
N ASP A 58 -8.29 -0.98 13.92
CA ASP A 58 -7.55 -1.26 15.13
C ASP A 58 -6.45 -0.22 15.44
N LEU A 59 -6.39 0.86 14.67
CA LEU A 59 -5.40 1.93 14.83
C LEU A 59 -6.12 3.29 14.99
N PRO A 60 -6.78 3.53 16.12
CA PRO A 60 -7.58 4.75 16.28
C PRO A 60 -6.77 6.04 16.25
N GLY A 61 -5.45 5.97 16.48
CA GLY A 61 -4.56 7.13 16.43
C GLY A 61 -4.07 7.52 15.04
N VAL A 62 -4.37 6.72 14.02
CA VAL A 62 -3.95 7.03 12.65
C VAL A 62 -4.79 8.19 12.11
N ARG A 63 -4.14 9.17 11.49
CA ARG A 63 -4.76 10.40 10.99
C ARG A 63 -4.24 10.75 9.59
N PRO A 64 -4.99 11.57 8.84
CA PRO A 64 -4.47 12.12 7.58
C PRO A 64 -3.13 12.81 7.79
N GLY A 65 -2.19 12.55 6.89
CA GLY A 65 -0.81 13.04 7.01
C GLY A 65 0.16 11.99 7.54
N ASP A 66 -0.32 10.93 8.17
CA ASP A 66 0.54 9.82 8.58
C ASP A 66 1.10 9.09 7.37
N VAL A 67 2.29 8.50 7.52
CA VAL A 67 3.01 7.82 6.44
C VAL A 67 2.75 6.33 6.52
N ALA A 68 2.37 5.74 5.39
CA ALA A 68 2.21 4.30 5.25
C ALA A 68 3.41 3.71 4.49
N THR A 69 3.85 2.53 4.90
CA THR A 69 4.83 1.75 4.16
C THR A 69 4.10 0.76 3.27
N VAL A 70 4.26 0.92 1.96
CA VAL A 70 3.61 0.06 0.96
C VAL A 70 4.55 -1.06 0.55
N TYR A 71 5.79 -0.74 0.20
CA TYR A 71 6.84 -1.68 -0.07
C TYR A 71 7.95 -1.53 0.99
N GLY A 72 8.44 -2.64 1.47
CA GLY A 72 9.48 -2.68 2.47
C GLY A 72 9.79 -4.12 2.85
N PRO A 73 10.72 -4.35 3.80
CA PRO A 73 11.09 -5.71 4.21
C PRO A 73 9.85 -6.53 4.63
N GLY A 74 9.72 -7.71 4.07
CA GLY A 74 8.58 -8.60 4.31
C GLY A 74 7.33 -8.28 3.51
N LEU A 75 7.01 -7.00 3.31
CA LEU A 75 5.83 -6.58 2.53
C LEU A 75 6.04 -6.84 1.04
N THR A 76 7.17 -6.41 0.49
CA THR A 76 7.44 -6.55 -0.94
C THR A 76 7.54 -8.03 -1.33
N GLU A 77 8.16 -8.85 -0.52
CA GLU A 77 8.26 -10.29 -0.75
C GLU A 77 6.88 -10.95 -0.73
N GLN A 78 6.02 -10.55 0.21
CA GLN A 78 4.65 -11.05 0.28
C GLN A 78 3.86 -10.67 -0.96
N ASP A 79 3.94 -9.41 -1.40
CA ASP A 79 3.24 -8.92 -2.58
C ASP A 79 3.73 -9.64 -3.84
N ALA A 80 5.03 -9.89 -3.95
CA ALA A 80 5.59 -10.64 -5.06
C ALA A 80 5.02 -12.06 -5.12
N ARG A 81 4.89 -12.74 -3.98
CA ARG A 81 4.27 -14.05 -3.93
C ARG A 81 2.79 -14.02 -4.34
N LEU A 82 2.05 -13.00 -3.89
CA LEU A 82 0.65 -12.84 -4.25
C LEU A 82 0.46 -12.62 -5.74
N GLN A 83 1.43 -12.00 -6.40
CA GLN A 83 1.40 -11.73 -7.84
C GLN A 83 2.14 -12.81 -8.66
N ASP A 84 2.62 -13.86 -8.01
CA ASP A 84 3.38 -14.94 -8.67
C ASP A 84 4.57 -14.35 -9.47
N THR A 85 5.34 -13.49 -8.82
CA THR A 85 6.45 -12.80 -9.43
C THR A 85 7.59 -12.61 -8.43
N ILE A 86 8.58 -11.81 -8.79
CA ILE A 86 9.74 -11.51 -7.97
C ILE A 86 9.75 -10.03 -7.55
N VAL A 87 10.45 -9.73 -6.46
CA VAL A 87 10.53 -8.38 -5.90
C VAL A 87 11.00 -7.36 -6.94
N TYR A 88 11.99 -7.71 -7.76
CA TYR A 88 12.52 -6.79 -8.77
C TYR A 88 11.48 -6.34 -9.78
N GLU A 89 10.56 -7.22 -10.16
CA GLU A 89 9.50 -6.86 -11.10
C GLU A 89 8.58 -5.80 -10.49
N LEU A 90 8.21 -5.96 -9.21
CA LEU A 90 7.37 -4.97 -8.53
C LEU A 90 8.07 -3.61 -8.45
N LEU A 91 9.36 -3.60 -8.11
CA LEU A 91 10.11 -2.36 -7.99
C LEU A 91 10.32 -1.68 -9.34
N CYS A 92 10.59 -2.45 -10.39
CA CYS A 92 10.74 -1.91 -11.74
C CYS A 92 9.44 -1.36 -12.32
N ALA A 93 8.29 -1.83 -11.83
CA ALA A 93 6.99 -1.36 -12.29
C ALA A 93 6.61 0.01 -11.73
N LEU A 94 7.35 0.53 -10.75
CA LEU A 94 7.05 1.84 -10.17
C LEU A 94 7.15 2.92 -11.25
N SER A 95 6.07 3.70 -11.39
CA SER A 95 5.97 4.74 -12.40
C SER A 95 7.00 5.86 -12.20
N PRO A 96 7.55 6.44 -13.29
CA PRO A 96 8.41 7.62 -13.20
C PRO A 96 7.73 8.83 -12.54
N ARG A 97 6.39 8.88 -12.51
CA ARG A 97 5.66 9.97 -11.86
C ARG A 97 5.75 9.92 -10.34
N VAL A 98 6.19 8.80 -9.76
CA VAL A 98 6.41 8.68 -8.33
C VAL A 98 7.76 9.34 -8.00
N PRO A 99 7.77 10.41 -7.20
CA PRO A 99 9.03 11.06 -6.85
C PRO A 99 9.95 10.13 -6.08
N ARG A 100 11.26 10.23 -6.37
CA ARG A 100 12.28 9.48 -5.64
C ARG A 100 13.01 10.42 -4.72
N ILE A 101 13.08 10.05 -3.45
CA ILE A 101 13.89 10.75 -2.45
C ILE A 101 14.89 9.73 -1.93
N TYR A 102 16.18 10.02 -2.11
CA TYR A 102 17.24 9.14 -1.64
C TYR A 102 17.62 9.52 -0.23
N LEU A 103 17.75 8.51 0.64
CA LEU A 103 18.07 8.70 2.04
C LEU A 103 19.46 8.13 2.33
N GLU A 104 20.20 8.84 3.17
CA GLU A 104 21.44 8.36 3.76
C GLU A 104 21.34 8.54 5.27
N GLN A 105 21.51 7.45 6.02
CA GLN A 105 21.33 7.43 7.48
C GLN A 105 19.98 8.05 7.92
N GLY A 106 18.92 7.77 7.17
CA GLY A 106 17.58 8.26 7.45
C GLY A 106 17.32 9.72 7.06
N ARG A 107 18.27 10.38 6.38
CA ARG A 107 18.13 11.78 5.95
C ARG A 107 18.16 11.89 4.46
N PRO A 108 17.33 12.80 3.87
CA PRO A 108 17.38 13.03 2.43
C PRO A 108 18.77 13.52 2.01
N ILE A 109 19.23 12.98 0.89
CA ILE A 109 20.45 13.48 0.22
C ILE A 109 20.04 14.31 -0.98
N SER A 110 20.68 15.45 -1.13
CA SER A 110 20.42 16.39 -2.23
C SER A 110 21.32 16.13 -3.43
#